data_1bb9e6b68762c1bf5c295e68f0a6af00
#
_entry.id   1bb9e6b68762c1bf5c295e68f0a6af00
#
_cell.length_a   1.000
_cell.length_b   1.000
_cell.length_c   1.000
_cell.angle_alpha   90.00
_cell.angle_beta   90.00
_cell.angle_gamma   90.00
#
_symmetry.space_group_name_H-M   'P 1'
#
loop_
_entity.id
_entity.type
_entity.pdbx_description
1 polymer ?
#
loop_
_entity_poly.entity_id
_entity_poly.type
_entity_poly.pdbx_seq_one_letter_code
_entity_poly.pdbx_strand_id
1 'polypeptide(L)'
;LYRGNEKAMLRAAGVAFLLSCAAISVSSAAQTTSHAQTSRWLIGPFTRPVDAPVIRPRPESTFTDPVSGKQVHWEALHTFNPAAIVKDGKVYVLYRAEDDTGAMVIGEHTSRLGLAESDDGIHFTRLPEPVFYPARDSQQENEVPGGVEDPRIVEREDGTYVLTYTQWARTRGVYSVGIATSKDLRTWTKHGKAFGAEGKYGSLKYKSAAIVTRRVGDRLIAAKINGRYWMYWGEIQIRLATSNDLIHWTPVEDASGKPIELLKDRPGKFDSAFPESGPPPLLTKDGIVVIYNAKNAEQGESDPALARGTYSVGEALFAAGDPTKLKARVDQPVFRPEEAFERSGQYAAGTTFAEGLVLFRHKLFLYYGCADSFVGVATAPEPKSLE
;
A
#
# COMPACT_ATOMS: atom_id res chain seq x y z
N LEU A 1 -42.74 42.16 21.68
CA LEU A 1 -43.87 42.51 22.51
C LEU A 1 -44.20 41.37 23.45
N TYR A 2 -43.98 41.68 24.75
CA TYR A 2 -44.63 41.26 25.98
C TYR A 2 -44.38 39.84 26.46
N ARG A 3 -43.58 39.63 27.53
CA ARG A 3 -43.82 39.72 29.01
C ARG A 3 -44.92 38.75 29.44
N GLY A 4 -44.84 37.95 30.45
CA GLY A 4 -44.05 37.99 31.67
C GLY A 4 -44.60 36.94 32.66
N ASN A 5 -43.82 36.77 33.72
CA ASN A 5 -44.16 36.52 35.12
C ASN A 5 -44.66 35.11 35.56
N GLU A 6 -43.85 34.47 36.36
CA GLU A 6 -43.57 34.47 37.83
C GLU A 6 -44.68 33.86 38.70
N LYS A 7 -44.25 32.95 39.54
CA LYS A 7 -44.26 32.78 41.01
C LYS A 7 -44.63 31.34 41.40
N ALA A 8 -43.76 30.59 41.96
CA ALA A 8 -43.39 30.37 43.36
C ALA A 8 -44.57 29.97 44.30
N MET A 9 -44.42 28.83 44.98
CA MET A 9 -44.50 28.70 46.43
C MET A 9 -44.19 27.31 46.99
N LEU A 10 -43.38 27.32 48.01
CA LEU A 10 -42.99 26.28 48.96
C LEU A 10 -44.15 25.64 49.73
N ARG A 11 -43.92 24.38 50.24
CA ARG A 11 -44.11 23.93 51.63
C ARG A 11 -43.72 22.44 51.70
N ALA A 12 -42.94 22.07 52.45
CA ALA A 12 -42.32 21.66 53.70
C ALA A 12 -43.00 20.45 54.35
N ALA A 13 -42.08 19.54 54.77
CA ALA A 13 -42.04 18.69 55.95
C ALA A 13 -42.71 17.31 55.93
N GLY A 14 -41.92 16.33 56.34
CA GLY A 14 -42.32 15.00 56.82
C GLY A 14 -41.16 14.04 56.89
N VAL A 15 -40.46 14.00 58.04
CA VAL A 15 -39.40 13.07 58.41
C VAL A 15 -40.05 11.73 58.77
N ALA A 16 -39.54 10.64 58.18
CA ALA A 16 -39.69 9.28 58.77
C ALA A 16 -38.40 8.49 58.49
N PHE A 17 -37.70 8.21 59.57
CA PHE A 17 -36.57 7.28 59.64
C PHE A 17 -37.06 5.84 59.53
N LEU A 18 -36.62 5.09 58.56
CA LEU A 18 -36.65 3.62 58.57
C LEU A 18 -35.26 3.11 58.14
N LEU A 19 -34.57 2.52 59.13
CA LEU A 19 -33.38 1.72 58.91
C LEU A 19 -33.76 0.48 58.07
N SER A 20 -33.14 0.33 56.94
CA SER A 20 -33.17 -0.91 56.15
C SER A 20 -31.72 -1.29 55.81
N CYS A 21 -31.32 -2.46 56.33
CA CYS A 21 -30.02 -3.08 56.03
C CYS A 21 -29.92 -3.35 54.54
N ALA A 22 -29.06 -2.67 53.85
CA ALA A 22 -28.71 -2.97 52.48
C ALA A 22 -27.53 -3.98 52.48
N ALA A 23 -27.83 -5.20 52.09
CA ALA A 23 -26.83 -6.20 51.72
C ALA A 23 -26.04 -5.68 50.51
N ILE A 24 -24.76 -5.46 50.68
CA ILE A 24 -23.84 -5.10 49.57
C ILE A 24 -23.61 -6.39 48.77
N SER A 25 -24.32 -6.51 47.66
CA SER A 25 -24.01 -7.51 46.63
C SER A 25 -22.77 -6.96 45.84
N VAL A 26 -21.59 -7.48 46.16
CA VAL A 26 -20.40 -7.31 45.34
C VAL A 26 -20.63 -8.04 44.02
N SER A 27 -21.13 -7.34 43.01
CA SER A 27 -21.18 -7.86 41.66
C SER A 27 -19.76 -7.83 41.10
N SER A 28 -19.11 -9.01 41.13
CA SER A 28 -17.87 -9.25 40.42
C SER A 28 -18.17 -9.14 38.93
N ALA A 29 -17.90 -7.95 38.35
CA ALA A 29 -17.82 -7.80 36.92
C ALA A 29 -16.62 -8.61 36.45
N ALA A 30 -16.85 -9.81 35.97
CA ALA A 30 -15.89 -10.57 35.19
C ALA A 30 -15.53 -9.71 33.97
N GLN A 31 -14.36 -9.10 33.99
CA GLN A 31 -13.74 -8.58 32.80
C GLN A 31 -13.47 -9.76 31.88
N THR A 32 -14.38 -9.99 30.94
CA THR A 32 -14.11 -10.79 29.75
C THR A 32 -13.05 -10.06 28.96
N THR A 33 -11.78 -10.33 29.27
CA THR A 33 -10.70 -10.10 28.33
C THR A 33 -10.97 -10.98 27.12
N SER A 34 -11.59 -10.40 26.12
CA SER A 34 -11.63 -10.93 24.77
C SER A 34 -10.18 -10.99 24.31
N HIS A 35 -9.48 -12.09 24.54
CA HIS A 35 -8.33 -12.45 23.75
C HIS A 35 -8.87 -12.64 22.32
N ALA A 36 -8.80 -11.58 21.52
CA ALA A 36 -8.87 -11.70 20.08
C ALA A 36 -7.79 -12.73 19.71
N GLN A 37 -8.22 -13.95 19.39
CA GLN A 37 -7.34 -15.00 18.91
C GLN A 37 -6.78 -14.48 17.61
N THR A 38 -5.53 -13.96 17.67
CA THR A 38 -4.81 -13.45 16.48
C THR A 38 -4.79 -14.59 15.47
N SER A 39 -5.46 -14.41 14.35
CA SER A 39 -5.58 -15.46 13.34
C SER A 39 -4.17 -15.84 12.91
N ARG A 40 -3.81 -17.12 13.01
CA ARG A 40 -2.45 -17.66 12.84
C ARG A 40 -1.78 -17.28 11.51
N TRP A 41 -2.57 -16.93 10.49
CA TRP A 41 -2.11 -16.57 9.15
C TRP A 41 -1.72 -15.09 8.99
N LEU A 42 -2.09 -14.21 9.94
CA LEU A 42 -1.78 -12.79 9.87
C LEU A 42 -0.27 -12.55 9.95
N ILE A 43 0.17 -11.55 9.19
CA ILE A 43 1.54 -11.05 9.19
C ILE A 43 1.57 -9.81 10.07
N GLY A 44 2.32 -9.86 11.15
CA GLY A 44 2.35 -8.72 12.08
C GLY A 44 2.21 -9.19 13.53
N PRO A 45 1.91 -8.28 14.48
CA PRO A 45 1.62 -6.86 14.27
C PRO A 45 2.86 -6.06 13.79
N PHE A 46 2.62 -5.08 12.93
CA PHE A 46 3.64 -4.14 12.49
C PHE A 46 3.80 -3.00 13.49
N THR A 47 5.05 -2.69 13.84
CA THR A 47 5.41 -1.58 14.73
C THR A 47 6.41 -0.64 14.06
N ARG A 48 6.30 0.65 14.32
CA ARG A 48 7.23 1.66 13.80
C ARG A 48 8.51 1.64 14.63
N PRO A 49 9.69 1.36 14.02
CA PRO A 49 10.96 1.37 14.74
C PRO A 49 11.47 2.80 15.02
N VAL A 50 10.94 3.79 14.30
CA VAL A 50 11.26 5.22 14.41
C VAL A 50 9.98 6.05 14.28
N ASP A 51 9.98 7.23 14.90
CA ASP A 51 8.88 8.20 14.92
C ASP A 51 8.97 9.26 13.81
N ALA A 52 9.77 8.99 12.78
CA ALA A 52 10.04 9.89 11.67
C ALA A 52 10.08 9.12 10.34
N PRO A 53 9.77 9.78 9.20
CA PRO A 53 9.96 9.17 7.88
C PRO A 53 11.42 8.85 7.62
N VAL A 54 11.67 7.73 6.94
CA VAL A 54 13.01 7.28 6.56
C VAL A 54 13.52 7.90 5.25
N ILE A 55 12.61 8.39 4.40
CA ILE A 55 12.93 9.18 3.21
C ILE A 55 12.01 10.40 3.18
N ARG A 56 12.63 11.59 2.92
CA ARG A 56 11.96 12.89 2.82
C ARG A 56 12.35 13.57 1.52
N PRO A 57 11.57 14.53 1.01
CA PRO A 57 11.96 15.37 -0.12
C PRO A 57 13.34 16.03 0.06
N ARG A 58 14.03 16.27 -1.06
CA ARG A 58 15.29 17.01 -1.15
C ARG A 58 15.19 18.08 -2.23
N PRO A 59 14.83 19.33 -1.88
CA PRO A 59 14.64 20.40 -2.85
C PRO A 59 15.90 20.77 -3.66
N GLU A 60 17.08 20.47 -3.12
CA GLU A 60 18.37 20.73 -3.77
C GLU A 60 18.78 19.67 -4.82
N SER A 61 18.12 18.53 -4.84
CA SER A 61 18.44 17.45 -5.78
C SER A 61 18.06 17.82 -7.21
N THR A 62 18.98 17.76 -8.14
CA THR A 62 18.75 18.12 -9.55
C THR A 62 18.99 16.93 -10.47
N PHE A 63 18.29 16.95 -11.61
CA PHE A 63 18.40 15.95 -12.67
C PHE A 63 18.13 16.60 -14.01
N THR A 64 18.89 16.25 -15.05
CA THR A 64 18.60 16.70 -16.43
C THR A 64 17.59 15.75 -17.05
N ASP A 65 16.33 16.21 -17.14
CA ASP A 65 15.25 15.43 -17.71
C ASP A 65 15.49 15.12 -19.20
N PRO A 66 15.57 13.83 -19.61
CA PRO A 66 15.96 13.48 -20.98
C PRO A 66 14.87 13.79 -22.02
N VAL A 67 13.61 13.99 -21.61
CA VAL A 67 12.51 14.31 -22.53
C VAL A 67 12.51 15.79 -22.85
N SER A 68 12.56 16.66 -21.85
CA SER A 68 12.55 18.10 -22.00
C SER A 68 13.94 18.73 -22.27
N GLY A 69 15.02 18.05 -21.85
CA GLY A 69 16.38 18.56 -21.84
C GLY A 69 16.65 19.61 -20.76
N LYS A 70 15.71 19.83 -19.84
CA LYS A 70 15.83 20.82 -18.76
C LYS A 70 16.33 20.19 -17.48
N GLN A 71 17.03 20.97 -16.67
CA GLN A 71 17.30 20.61 -15.28
C GLN A 71 16.02 20.78 -14.46
N VAL A 72 15.68 19.79 -13.66
CA VAL A 72 14.51 19.76 -12.77
C VAL A 72 14.94 19.36 -11.35
N HIS A 73 14.22 19.83 -10.34
CA HIS A 73 14.39 19.41 -8.94
C HIS A 73 13.54 18.16 -8.68
N TRP A 74 14.07 17.00 -9.09
CA TRP A 74 13.31 15.78 -9.33
C TRP A 74 12.68 15.11 -8.09
N GLU A 75 13.16 15.38 -6.88
CA GLU A 75 12.60 14.89 -5.60
C GLU A 75 12.30 16.04 -4.63
N ALA A 76 11.91 17.21 -5.17
CA ALA A 76 11.76 18.42 -4.39
C ALA A 76 10.50 18.46 -3.55
N LEU A 77 9.38 17.97 -4.06
CA LEU A 77 8.09 18.14 -3.41
C LEU A 77 7.70 16.95 -2.53
N HIS A 78 7.71 15.74 -3.09
CA HIS A 78 7.19 14.56 -2.43
C HIS A 78 8.07 13.34 -2.70
N THR A 79 8.21 12.45 -1.70
CA THR A 79 8.88 11.16 -1.82
C THR A 79 8.04 10.11 -1.08
N PHE A 80 7.40 9.17 -1.78
CA PHE A 80 6.42 8.25 -1.19
C PHE A 80 6.30 6.95 -2.00
N ASN A 81 5.36 6.09 -1.67
CA ASN A 81 5.00 4.88 -2.38
C ASN A 81 6.22 4.04 -2.81
N PRO A 82 6.90 3.39 -1.84
CA PRO A 82 8.19 2.74 -2.07
C PRO A 82 8.05 1.25 -2.37
N ALA A 83 8.68 0.74 -3.42
CA ALA A 83 9.04 -0.67 -3.52
C ALA A 83 10.30 -0.97 -2.69
N ALA A 84 10.47 -2.23 -2.25
CA ALA A 84 11.64 -2.65 -1.50
C ALA A 84 12.11 -4.04 -1.93
N ILE A 85 13.43 -4.26 -1.88
CA ILE A 85 14.08 -5.55 -2.18
C ILE A 85 15.35 -5.71 -1.35
N VAL A 86 15.70 -6.96 -1.02
CA VAL A 86 17.01 -7.28 -0.41
C VAL A 86 17.97 -7.73 -1.50
N LYS A 87 19.16 -7.14 -1.52
CA LYS A 87 20.24 -7.49 -2.43
C LYS A 87 21.58 -7.39 -1.71
N ASP A 88 22.44 -8.40 -1.81
CA ASP A 88 23.79 -8.41 -1.26
C ASP A 88 23.86 -8.02 0.24
N GLY A 89 22.88 -8.49 1.03
CA GLY A 89 22.83 -8.24 2.48
C GLY A 89 22.40 -6.82 2.88
N LYS A 90 21.89 -6.03 1.94
CA LYS A 90 21.34 -4.69 2.15
C LYS A 90 19.88 -4.62 1.71
N VAL A 91 19.14 -3.67 2.27
CA VAL A 91 17.81 -3.30 1.80
C VAL A 91 17.93 -2.17 0.79
N TYR A 92 17.28 -2.32 -0.35
CA TYR A 92 17.12 -1.30 -1.37
C TYR A 92 15.66 -0.87 -1.46
N VAL A 93 15.43 0.44 -1.54
CA VAL A 93 14.11 1.04 -1.69
C VAL A 93 14.08 1.87 -2.97
N LEU A 94 13.15 1.54 -3.89
CA LEU A 94 12.80 2.40 -5.01
C LEU A 94 11.58 3.21 -4.59
N TYR A 95 11.74 4.52 -4.44
CA TYR A 95 10.67 5.41 -3.99
C TYR A 95 10.23 6.35 -5.11
N ARG A 96 8.90 6.56 -5.20
CA ARG A 96 8.33 7.60 -6.06
C ARG A 96 8.78 8.96 -5.55
N ALA A 97 9.22 9.81 -6.46
CA ALA A 97 9.62 11.19 -6.20
C ALA A 97 8.97 12.13 -7.20
N GLU A 98 8.46 13.26 -6.73
CA GLU A 98 7.79 14.28 -7.54
C GLU A 98 8.62 15.54 -7.62
N ASP A 99 8.79 16.04 -8.85
CA ASP A 99 9.47 17.30 -9.12
C ASP A 99 8.58 18.52 -8.84
N ASP A 100 9.17 19.71 -8.86
CA ASP A 100 8.51 20.99 -8.64
C ASP A 100 7.87 21.59 -9.90
N THR A 101 7.69 20.80 -10.96
CA THR A 101 7.02 21.23 -12.20
C THR A 101 5.52 20.98 -12.15
N GLY A 102 4.75 21.68 -13.00
CA GLY A 102 3.30 21.55 -13.08
C GLY A 102 2.54 22.38 -12.05
N ALA A 103 1.26 22.08 -11.86
CA ALA A 103 0.43 22.73 -10.84
C ALA A 103 0.66 22.08 -9.47
N MET A 104 0.57 22.88 -8.38
CA MET A 104 0.79 22.40 -7.00
C MET A 104 -0.45 21.67 -6.47
N VAL A 105 -0.85 20.61 -7.15
CA VAL A 105 -1.96 19.72 -6.76
C VAL A 105 -1.60 18.26 -7.04
N ILE A 106 -2.20 17.35 -6.31
CA ILE A 106 -1.95 15.89 -6.43
C ILE A 106 -2.10 15.43 -7.89
N GLY A 107 -1.11 14.70 -8.41
CA GLY A 107 -1.10 14.13 -9.75
C GLY A 107 -0.68 15.07 -10.88
N GLU A 108 -0.35 16.33 -10.60
CA GLU A 108 0.07 17.30 -11.62
C GLU A 108 1.60 17.43 -11.80
N HIS A 109 2.38 16.72 -11.01
CA HIS A 109 3.84 16.66 -11.08
C HIS A 109 4.33 15.53 -11.99
N THR A 110 5.61 15.54 -12.35
CA THR A 110 6.23 14.41 -13.05
C THR A 110 6.90 13.50 -12.03
N SER A 111 6.44 12.26 -11.98
CA SER A 111 6.95 11.24 -11.06
C SER A 111 8.14 10.48 -11.66
N ARG A 112 9.15 10.21 -10.83
CA ARG A 112 10.35 9.40 -11.12
C ARG A 112 10.63 8.49 -9.95
N LEU A 113 11.47 7.45 -10.13
CA LEU A 113 11.88 6.59 -9.03
C LEU A 113 13.33 6.83 -8.65
N GLY A 114 13.53 7.21 -7.39
CA GLY A 114 14.82 7.24 -6.74
C GLY A 114 15.21 5.87 -6.20
N LEU A 115 16.50 5.65 -5.95
CA LEU A 115 17.03 4.46 -5.30
C LEU A 115 17.79 4.84 -4.03
N ALA A 116 17.44 4.17 -2.94
CA ALA A 116 18.12 4.29 -1.66
C ALA A 116 18.57 2.91 -1.17
N GLU A 117 19.73 2.83 -0.49
CA GLU A 117 20.25 1.61 0.11
C GLU A 117 20.45 1.76 1.61
N SER A 118 20.32 0.66 2.36
CA SER A 118 20.44 0.62 3.80
C SER A 118 21.06 -0.69 4.29
N ASP A 119 21.96 -0.59 5.27
CA ASP A 119 22.52 -1.75 5.95
C ASP A 119 21.62 -2.27 7.09
N ASP A 120 20.66 -1.47 7.58
CA ASP A 120 19.80 -1.82 8.71
C ASP A 120 18.29 -1.77 8.38
N GLY A 121 17.92 -1.30 7.17
CA GLY A 121 16.53 -1.13 6.75
C GLY A 121 15.84 0.13 7.28
N ILE A 122 16.56 1.01 7.98
CA ILE A 122 16.02 2.22 8.59
C ILE A 122 16.77 3.47 8.13
N HIS A 123 18.10 3.43 8.12
CA HIS A 123 18.94 4.55 7.71
C HIS A 123 19.38 4.36 6.26
N PHE A 124 18.95 5.28 5.40
CA PHE A 124 19.13 5.17 3.94
C PHE A 124 20.12 6.18 3.37
N THR A 125 20.98 5.70 2.49
CA THR A 125 21.80 6.52 1.58
C THR A 125 21.16 6.50 0.21
N ARG A 126 20.81 7.70 -0.32
CA ARG A 126 20.15 7.85 -1.63
C ARG A 126 21.15 8.14 -2.74
N LEU A 127 20.86 7.63 -3.94
CA LEU A 127 21.54 8.07 -5.14
C LEU A 127 21.18 9.54 -5.45
N PRO A 128 22.09 10.30 -6.11
CA PRO A 128 21.86 11.71 -6.42
C PRO A 128 20.81 11.93 -7.53
N GLU A 129 20.64 10.95 -8.41
CA GLU A 129 19.74 11.02 -9.57
C GLU A 129 18.73 9.86 -9.56
N PRO A 130 17.56 10.01 -10.21
CA PRO A 130 16.60 8.94 -10.33
C PRO A 130 17.17 7.81 -11.18
N VAL A 131 16.77 6.57 -10.86
CA VAL A 131 17.19 5.37 -11.60
C VAL A 131 16.15 4.88 -12.60
N PHE A 132 14.91 5.38 -12.50
CA PHE A 132 13.81 5.01 -13.38
C PHE A 132 12.90 6.21 -13.62
N TYR A 133 12.70 6.58 -14.88
CA TYR A 133 12.06 7.83 -15.27
C TYR A 133 11.51 7.78 -16.70
N PRO A 134 10.60 8.67 -17.10
CA PRO A 134 10.23 8.87 -18.50
C PRO A 134 11.44 9.24 -19.36
N ALA A 135 11.59 8.57 -20.49
CA ALA A 135 12.71 8.77 -21.40
C ALA A 135 12.23 8.84 -22.86
N ARG A 136 13.13 9.22 -23.78
CA ARG A 136 12.86 9.16 -25.22
C ARG A 136 12.99 7.73 -25.72
N ASP A 137 12.10 6.87 -25.25
CA ASP A 137 12.03 5.46 -25.60
C ASP A 137 10.62 5.07 -26.09
N SER A 138 10.38 3.79 -26.32
CA SER A 138 9.10 3.27 -26.81
C SER A 138 7.93 3.48 -25.82
N GLN A 139 8.21 3.84 -24.56
CA GLN A 139 7.21 4.07 -23.52
C GLN A 139 6.91 5.55 -23.27
N GLN A 140 7.60 6.46 -23.93
CA GLN A 140 7.45 7.90 -23.72
C GLN A 140 5.99 8.37 -23.75
N GLU A 141 5.19 7.90 -24.72
CA GLU A 141 3.78 8.29 -24.84
C GLU A 141 2.89 7.78 -23.70
N ASN A 142 3.30 6.70 -23.03
CA ASN A 142 2.58 6.11 -21.91
C ASN A 142 2.95 6.76 -20.57
N GLU A 143 4.09 7.48 -20.50
CA GLU A 143 4.69 8.00 -19.26
C GLU A 143 4.69 9.53 -19.17
N VAL A 144 4.59 10.26 -20.29
CA VAL A 144 4.70 11.73 -20.31
C VAL A 144 3.31 12.37 -20.37
N PRO A 145 3.08 13.47 -19.59
CA PRO A 145 3.96 14.12 -18.62
C PRO A 145 3.82 13.65 -17.17
N GLY A 146 2.97 12.68 -16.86
CA GLY A 146 2.69 12.26 -15.49
C GLY A 146 3.84 11.51 -14.82
N GLY A 147 4.56 10.68 -15.59
CA GLY A 147 5.73 9.99 -15.08
C GLY A 147 5.54 8.48 -14.86
N VAL A 148 6.37 7.94 -13.99
CA VAL A 148 6.41 6.56 -13.56
C VAL A 148 6.14 6.52 -12.05
N GLU A 149 5.14 5.74 -11.62
CA GLU A 149 4.57 5.83 -10.27
C GLU A 149 4.44 4.47 -9.62
N ASP A 150 4.32 4.46 -8.30
CA ASP A 150 3.83 3.36 -7.47
C ASP A 150 4.48 2.01 -7.81
N PRO A 151 5.80 1.85 -7.60
CA PRO A 151 6.55 0.66 -7.96
C PRO A 151 6.24 -0.53 -7.03
N ARG A 152 6.24 -1.77 -7.56
CA ARG A 152 6.41 -3.01 -6.80
C ARG A 152 7.51 -3.83 -7.46
N ILE A 153 8.31 -4.51 -6.69
CA ILE A 153 9.47 -5.23 -7.19
C ILE A 153 9.54 -6.66 -6.66
N VAL A 154 9.93 -7.59 -7.51
CA VAL A 154 10.25 -8.97 -7.13
C VAL A 154 11.55 -9.41 -7.79
N GLU A 155 12.20 -10.38 -7.21
CA GLU A 155 13.37 -11.05 -7.80
C GLU A 155 12.94 -12.37 -8.47
N ARG A 156 13.49 -12.67 -9.62
CA ARG A 156 13.42 -13.98 -10.29
C ARG A 156 14.49 -14.93 -9.74
N GLU A 157 14.34 -16.24 -9.98
CA GLU A 157 15.33 -17.25 -9.59
C GLU A 157 16.72 -16.99 -10.20
N ASP A 158 16.79 -16.40 -11.39
CA ASP A 158 18.03 -16.06 -12.10
C ASP A 158 18.68 -14.73 -11.66
N GLY A 159 18.16 -14.13 -10.58
CA GLY A 159 18.64 -12.84 -10.04
C GLY A 159 18.23 -11.62 -10.87
N THR A 160 17.27 -11.75 -11.80
CA THR A 160 16.67 -10.59 -12.49
C THR A 160 15.60 -9.98 -11.59
N TYR A 161 15.63 -8.68 -11.42
CA TYR A 161 14.56 -7.91 -10.77
C TYR A 161 13.49 -7.58 -11.79
N VAL A 162 12.22 -7.74 -11.38
CA VAL A 162 11.04 -7.38 -12.18
C VAL A 162 10.28 -6.32 -11.42
N LEU A 163 10.11 -5.17 -12.08
CA LEU A 163 9.37 -4.02 -11.58
C LEU A 163 8.01 -3.97 -12.27
N THR A 164 6.95 -3.88 -11.50
CA THR A 164 5.65 -3.38 -11.94
C THR A 164 5.53 -1.93 -11.49
N TYR A 165 5.06 -1.04 -12.35
CA TYR A 165 4.92 0.38 -12.06
C TYR A 165 3.73 0.96 -12.82
N THR A 166 3.23 2.10 -12.39
CA THR A 166 2.19 2.83 -13.11
C THR A 166 2.82 3.77 -14.13
N GLN A 167 2.49 3.57 -15.41
CA GLN A 167 2.74 4.51 -16.49
C GLN A 167 1.61 5.54 -16.49
N TRP A 168 1.93 6.85 -16.38
CA TRP A 168 0.93 7.91 -16.31
C TRP A 168 1.04 8.91 -17.48
N ALA A 169 0.19 8.72 -18.48
CA ALA A 169 0.01 9.67 -19.59
C ALA A 169 -1.06 10.71 -19.25
N ARG A 170 -0.72 11.65 -18.37
CA ARG A 170 -1.65 12.60 -17.75
C ARG A 170 -2.52 13.37 -18.75
N THR A 171 -1.94 13.95 -19.78
CA THR A 171 -2.70 14.73 -20.79
C THR A 171 -3.75 13.90 -21.54
N ARG A 172 -3.55 12.60 -21.62
CA ARG A 172 -4.51 11.66 -22.20
C ARG A 172 -5.46 11.06 -21.16
N GLY A 173 -5.19 11.31 -19.87
CA GLY A 173 -5.94 10.69 -18.77
C GLY A 173 -5.88 9.16 -18.80
N VAL A 174 -4.75 8.59 -19.23
CA VAL A 174 -4.54 7.14 -19.37
C VAL A 174 -3.43 6.69 -18.45
N TYR A 175 -3.71 5.67 -17.65
CA TYR A 175 -2.73 5.00 -16.82
C TYR A 175 -2.80 3.49 -17.01
N SER A 176 -1.66 2.82 -16.87
CA SER A 176 -1.55 1.37 -17.03
C SER A 176 -0.36 0.83 -16.25
N VAL A 177 -0.40 -0.44 -15.88
CA VAL A 177 0.76 -1.12 -15.31
C VAL A 177 1.78 -1.40 -16.41
N GLY A 178 2.98 -0.85 -16.24
CA GLY A 178 4.17 -1.17 -17.02
C GLY A 178 5.00 -2.26 -16.34
N ILE A 179 5.77 -2.98 -17.14
CA ILE A 179 6.77 -3.97 -16.69
C ILE A 179 8.15 -3.50 -17.09
N ALA A 180 9.10 -3.58 -16.15
CA ALA A 180 10.52 -3.36 -16.44
C ALA A 180 11.38 -4.40 -15.74
N THR A 181 12.58 -4.63 -16.27
CA THR A 181 13.56 -5.58 -15.68
C THR A 181 14.93 -4.94 -15.50
N SER A 182 15.65 -5.39 -14.47
CA SER A 182 17.02 -4.96 -14.15
C SER A 182 17.83 -6.11 -13.58
N LYS A 183 19.18 -6.01 -13.70
CA LYS A 183 20.13 -6.88 -13.02
C LYS A 183 20.81 -6.20 -11.84
N ASP A 184 20.75 -4.87 -11.77
CA ASP A 184 21.56 -4.07 -10.84
C ASP A 184 20.73 -3.06 -10.03
N LEU A 185 19.40 -2.93 -10.28
CA LEU A 185 18.49 -1.93 -9.74
C LEU A 185 18.73 -0.49 -10.24
N ARG A 186 19.67 -0.30 -11.13
CA ARG A 186 20.12 1.01 -11.65
C ARG A 186 19.79 1.19 -13.13
N THR A 187 20.02 0.14 -13.90
CA THR A 187 19.76 0.11 -15.34
C THR A 187 18.53 -0.75 -15.63
N TRP A 188 17.55 -0.18 -16.31
CA TRP A 188 16.26 -0.82 -16.52
C TRP A 188 15.91 -0.98 -17.99
N THR A 189 15.35 -2.12 -18.34
CA THR A 189 14.72 -2.38 -19.64
C THR A 189 13.21 -2.33 -19.48
N LYS A 190 12.55 -1.39 -20.13
CA LYS A 190 11.08 -1.26 -20.14
C LYS A 190 10.49 -2.20 -21.19
N HIS A 191 9.46 -2.94 -20.81
CA HIS A 191 8.76 -3.92 -21.66
C HIS A 191 7.37 -3.44 -22.11
N GLY A 192 6.90 -2.30 -21.57
CA GLY A 192 5.59 -1.75 -21.87
C GLY A 192 4.49 -2.29 -20.95
N LYS A 193 3.24 -2.21 -21.44
CA LYS A 193 2.05 -2.54 -20.66
C LYS A 193 1.99 -4.04 -20.33
N ALA A 194 1.71 -4.39 -19.09
CA ALA A 194 1.59 -5.76 -18.62
C ALA A 194 0.59 -6.61 -19.44
N PHE A 195 -0.54 -6.03 -19.84
CA PHE A 195 -1.59 -6.72 -20.62
C PHE A 195 -1.51 -6.43 -22.13
N GLY A 196 -0.36 -5.93 -22.60
CA GLY A 196 -0.15 -5.54 -23.99
C GLY A 196 -0.71 -4.16 -24.34
N ALA A 197 -0.23 -3.61 -25.45
CA ALA A 197 -0.69 -2.31 -25.97
C ALA A 197 -1.96 -2.44 -26.82
N GLU A 198 -2.19 -3.61 -27.39
CA GLU A 198 -3.29 -3.92 -28.30
C GLU A 198 -4.23 -4.98 -27.70
N GLY A 199 -5.33 -5.22 -28.38
CA GLY A 199 -6.31 -6.25 -28.00
C GLY A 199 -7.26 -5.79 -26.90
N LYS A 200 -7.90 -6.76 -26.26
CA LYS A 200 -9.01 -6.58 -25.30
C LYS A 200 -8.68 -5.63 -24.13
N TYR A 201 -7.47 -5.65 -23.66
CA TYR A 201 -7.03 -4.90 -22.48
C TYR A 201 -6.08 -3.73 -22.79
N GLY A 202 -5.75 -3.48 -24.05
CA GLY A 202 -4.81 -2.42 -24.46
C GLY A 202 -5.24 -1.00 -24.06
N SER A 203 -6.56 -0.74 -24.01
CA SER A 203 -7.14 0.55 -23.58
C SER A 203 -7.62 0.56 -22.13
N LEU A 204 -7.52 -0.57 -21.41
CA LEU A 204 -7.95 -0.63 -20.00
C LEU A 204 -7.09 0.31 -19.15
N LYS A 205 -7.76 1.11 -18.32
CA LYS A 205 -7.11 1.91 -17.28
C LYS A 205 -6.98 1.08 -16.01
N TYR A 206 -5.77 0.87 -15.54
CA TYR A 206 -5.49 0.07 -14.35
C TYR A 206 -4.12 0.39 -13.77
N LYS A 207 -3.97 0.27 -12.47
CA LYS A 207 -2.72 0.44 -11.75
C LYS A 207 -2.58 -0.59 -10.63
N SER A 208 -1.50 -0.50 -9.87
CA SER A 208 -1.23 -1.31 -8.67
C SER A 208 -1.26 -2.81 -8.94
N ALA A 209 -0.08 -3.38 -9.10
CA ALA A 209 0.09 -4.77 -9.45
C ALA A 209 1.22 -5.42 -8.64
N ALA A 210 0.91 -6.48 -7.93
CA ALA A 210 1.80 -7.14 -6.98
C ALA A 210 1.92 -8.64 -7.30
N ILE A 211 3.14 -9.07 -7.60
CA ILE A 211 3.47 -10.44 -8.00
C ILE A 211 3.67 -11.29 -6.75
N VAL A 212 3.05 -12.48 -6.72
CA VAL A 212 3.18 -13.42 -5.59
C VAL A 212 4.62 -13.88 -5.43
N THR A 213 5.10 -13.85 -4.18
CA THR A 213 6.45 -14.26 -3.82
C THR A 213 6.46 -15.45 -2.87
N ARG A 214 7.58 -16.14 -2.80
CA ARG A 214 7.90 -17.18 -1.82
C ARG A 214 9.28 -16.95 -1.22
N ARG A 215 9.51 -17.46 -0.05
CA ARG A 215 10.84 -17.44 0.58
C ARG A 215 11.79 -18.44 -0.09
N VAL A 216 13.03 -18.02 -0.30
CA VAL A 216 14.18 -18.86 -0.65
C VAL A 216 15.40 -18.34 0.12
N GLY A 217 15.79 -19.04 1.18
CA GLY A 217 16.76 -18.52 2.14
C GLY A 217 16.23 -17.23 2.78
N ASP A 218 17.00 -16.15 2.66
CA ASP A 218 16.63 -14.82 3.20
C ASP A 218 16.00 -13.91 2.13
N ARG A 219 15.66 -14.44 0.94
CA ARG A 219 15.07 -13.67 -0.15
C ARG A 219 13.59 -14.02 -0.36
N LEU A 220 12.82 -13.02 -0.79
CA LEU A 220 11.48 -13.19 -1.33
C LEU A 220 11.56 -13.11 -2.85
N ILE A 221 11.32 -14.23 -3.52
CA ILE A 221 11.41 -14.34 -4.99
C ILE A 221 10.04 -14.65 -5.59
N ALA A 222 9.84 -14.29 -6.86
CA ALA A 222 8.61 -14.59 -7.60
C ALA A 222 8.25 -16.07 -7.55
N ALA A 223 7.01 -16.39 -7.17
CA ALA A 223 6.53 -17.74 -6.96
C ALA A 223 5.70 -18.24 -8.14
N LYS A 224 5.93 -19.49 -8.56
CA LYS A 224 5.00 -20.23 -9.42
C LYS A 224 4.05 -21.06 -8.59
N ILE A 225 2.75 -20.96 -8.89
CA ILE A 225 1.70 -21.83 -8.36
C ILE A 225 1.05 -22.51 -9.56
N ASN A 226 1.00 -23.84 -9.56
CA ASN A 226 0.53 -24.64 -10.68
C ASN A 226 1.23 -24.30 -12.02
N GLY A 227 2.55 -24.08 -11.96
CA GLY A 227 3.40 -23.81 -13.14
C GLY A 227 3.35 -22.37 -13.67
N ARG A 228 2.55 -21.48 -13.12
CA ARG A 228 2.40 -20.08 -13.56
C ARG A 228 2.75 -19.10 -12.45
N TYR A 229 3.23 -17.92 -12.83
CA TYR A 229 3.29 -16.74 -11.95
C TYR A 229 1.93 -16.11 -11.84
N TRP A 230 1.65 -15.48 -10.68
CA TRP A 230 0.37 -14.85 -10.34
C TRP A 230 0.59 -13.43 -9.85
N MET A 231 -0.30 -12.53 -10.24
CA MET A 231 -0.27 -11.12 -9.91
C MET A 231 -1.65 -10.66 -9.46
N TYR A 232 -1.75 -10.16 -8.25
CA TYR A 232 -2.93 -9.44 -7.78
C TYR A 232 -2.80 -7.99 -8.23
N TRP A 233 -3.83 -7.46 -8.89
CA TRP A 233 -3.77 -6.14 -9.51
C TRP A 233 -5.07 -5.36 -9.40
N GLY A 234 -4.97 -4.02 -9.43
CA GLY A 234 -6.07 -3.08 -9.51
C GLY A 234 -6.25 -2.24 -8.27
N GLU A 235 -6.82 -1.09 -8.51
CA GLU A 235 -7.48 -0.21 -7.55
C GLU A 235 -9.00 -0.39 -7.67
N ILE A 236 -9.77 0.04 -6.67
CA ILE A 236 -11.25 -0.13 -6.57
C ILE A 236 -11.64 -1.59 -6.33
N GLN A 237 -11.14 -2.51 -7.13
CA GLN A 237 -11.25 -3.95 -6.91
C GLN A 237 -9.91 -4.62 -7.19
N ILE A 238 -9.54 -5.56 -6.34
CA ILE A 238 -8.36 -6.39 -6.60
C ILE A 238 -8.77 -7.59 -7.45
N ARG A 239 -8.04 -7.76 -8.54
CA ARG A 239 -8.21 -8.76 -9.59
C ARG A 239 -6.98 -9.65 -9.67
N LEU A 240 -6.97 -10.59 -10.61
CA LEU A 240 -5.89 -11.56 -10.77
C LEU A 240 -5.45 -11.68 -12.22
N ALA A 241 -4.15 -11.88 -12.43
CA ALA A 241 -3.56 -12.20 -13.72
C ALA A 241 -2.50 -13.28 -13.59
N THR A 242 -2.18 -13.94 -14.70
CA THR A 242 -1.15 -14.99 -14.79
C THR A 242 -0.11 -14.67 -15.85
N SER A 243 1.09 -15.20 -15.65
CA SER A 243 2.20 -15.09 -16.60
C SER A 243 3.06 -16.35 -16.60
N ASN A 244 3.72 -16.63 -17.73
CA ASN A 244 4.74 -17.68 -17.83
C ASN A 244 6.17 -17.10 -17.65
N ASP A 245 6.37 -15.78 -17.87
CA ASP A 245 7.68 -15.16 -18.01
C ASP A 245 7.87 -13.89 -17.13
N LEU A 246 6.81 -13.46 -16.40
CA LEU A 246 6.77 -12.23 -15.60
C LEU A 246 6.75 -10.93 -16.41
N ILE A 247 6.72 -11.00 -17.73
CA ILE A 247 6.69 -9.83 -18.62
C ILE A 247 5.31 -9.69 -19.26
N HIS A 248 4.78 -10.78 -19.83
CA HIS A 248 3.49 -10.82 -20.49
C HIS A 248 2.44 -11.41 -19.56
N TRP A 249 1.42 -10.65 -19.25
CA TRP A 249 0.38 -11.02 -18.30
C TRP A 249 -0.97 -11.15 -18.95
N THR A 250 -1.75 -12.11 -18.50
CA THR A 250 -3.13 -12.35 -18.97
C THR A 250 -4.06 -12.26 -17.77
N PRO A 251 -5.04 -11.34 -17.75
CA PRO A 251 -6.09 -11.30 -16.74
C PRO A 251 -6.85 -12.63 -16.66
N VAL A 252 -7.13 -13.06 -15.44
CA VAL A 252 -8.02 -14.21 -15.22
C VAL A 252 -9.45 -13.72 -15.37
N GLU A 253 -10.23 -14.38 -16.23
CA GLU A 253 -11.57 -13.98 -16.58
C GLU A 253 -12.63 -14.89 -15.95
N ASP A 254 -13.81 -14.31 -15.72
CA ASP A 254 -15.03 -15.06 -15.36
C ASP A 254 -15.68 -15.66 -16.60
N ALA A 255 -16.80 -16.37 -16.41
CA ALA A 255 -17.57 -16.99 -17.49
C ALA A 255 -18.14 -15.98 -18.51
N SER A 256 -18.22 -14.70 -18.18
CA SER A 256 -18.64 -13.62 -19.09
C SER A 256 -17.47 -13.01 -19.89
N GLY A 257 -16.24 -13.44 -19.61
CA GLY A 257 -15.03 -12.92 -20.22
C GLY A 257 -14.55 -11.61 -19.62
N LYS A 258 -14.96 -11.26 -18.40
CA LYS A 258 -14.48 -10.09 -17.66
C LYS A 258 -13.41 -10.51 -16.64
N PRO A 259 -12.43 -9.63 -16.32
CA PRO A 259 -11.50 -9.92 -15.24
C PRO A 259 -12.25 -10.21 -13.94
N ILE A 260 -11.90 -11.31 -13.27
CA ILE A 260 -12.50 -11.68 -11.98
C ILE A 260 -12.18 -10.62 -10.92
N GLU A 261 -13.14 -10.36 -10.04
CA GLU A 261 -13.00 -9.43 -8.92
C GLU A 261 -12.95 -10.21 -7.61
N LEU A 262 -11.80 -10.19 -6.95
CA LEU A 262 -11.54 -10.99 -5.75
C LEU A 262 -11.81 -10.24 -4.45
N LEU A 263 -11.33 -8.99 -4.35
CA LEU A 263 -11.62 -8.12 -3.22
C LEU A 263 -12.32 -6.87 -3.74
N LYS A 264 -13.44 -6.53 -3.09
CA LYS A 264 -14.27 -5.35 -3.36
C LYS A 264 -14.38 -4.51 -2.09
N ASP A 265 -14.89 -3.30 -2.24
CA ASP A 265 -15.32 -2.45 -1.13
C ASP A 265 -16.33 -3.16 -0.21
N ARG A 266 -16.31 -2.78 1.06
CA ARG A 266 -17.25 -3.30 2.07
C ARG A 266 -17.85 -2.13 2.86
N PRO A 267 -19.09 -1.73 2.59
CA PRO A 267 -19.76 -0.64 3.32
C PRO A 267 -19.65 -0.83 4.84
N GLY A 268 -19.34 0.26 5.56
CA GLY A 268 -19.19 0.25 7.03
C GLY A 268 -17.87 -0.33 7.55
N LYS A 269 -16.95 -0.77 6.68
CA LYS A 269 -15.62 -1.24 7.04
C LYS A 269 -14.55 -0.24 6.60
N PHE A 270 -13.32 -0.42 7.09
CA PHE A 270 -12.17 0.43 6.77
C PHE A 270 -11.83 0.49 5.27
N ASP A 271 -12.29 -0.46 4.48
CA ASP A 271 -12.15 -0.56 3.03
C ASP A 271 -13.45 -0.23 2.28
N SER A 272 -14.27 0.65 2.85
CA SER A 272 -15.60 1.00 2.36
C SER A 272 -15.60 1.82 1.07
N ALA A 273 -14.52 2.53 0.74
CA ALA A 273 -14.37 3.14 -0.57
C ALA A 273 -13.83 2.14 -1.59
N PHE A 274 -12.72 1.51 -1.29
CA PHE A 274 -12.10 0.48 -2.13
C PHE A 274 -10.90 -0.20 -1.45
N PRO A 275 -10.56 -1.44 -1.87
CA PRO A 275 -9.25 -2.05 -1.71
C PRO A 275 -8.38 -1.79 -2.95
N GLU A 276 -7.06 -1.68 -2.73
CA GLU A 276 -6.03 -1.53 -3.77
C GLU A 276 -4.86 -2.47 -3.49
N SER A 277 -4.25 -3.04 -4.54
CA SER A 277 -3.14 -3.99 -4.38
C SER A 277 -1.95 -3.34 -3.67
N GLY A 278 -1.44 -3.98 -2.64
CA GLY A 278 -0.32 -3.52 -1.82
C GLY A 278 1.04 -4.07 -2.29
N PRO A 279 1.92 -4.47 -1.36
CA PRO A 279 3.22 -5.06 -1.67
C PRO A 279 3.08 -6.49 -2.25
N PRO A 280 4.16 -7.07 -2.79
CA PRO A 280 4.17 -8.46 -3.26
C PRO A 280 3.61 -9.44 -2.23
N PRO A 281 2.52 -10.19 -2.56
CA PRO A 281 1.93 -11.17 -1.66
C PRO A 281 2.89 -12.30 -1.30
N LEU A 282 2.73 -12.86 -0.10
CA LEU A 282 3.56 -13.94 0.42
C LEU A 282 2.86 -15.29 0.32
N LEU A 283 3.46 -16.23 -0.38
CA LEU A 283 3.07 -17.64 -0.32
C LEU A 283 3.64 -18.25 0.97
N THR A 284 2.74 -18.68 1.85
CA THR A 284 3.02 -19.23 3.16
C THR A 284 2.45 -20.65 3.30
N LYS A 285 2.74 -21.34 4.39
CA LYS A 285 2.11 -22.65 4.73
C LYS A 285 0.59 -22.56 4.92
N ASP A 286 0.08 -21.38 5.33
CA ASP A 286 -1.35 -21.17 5.57
C ASP A 286 -2.12 -20.80 4.28
N GLY A 287 -1.42 -20.29 3.26
CA GLY A 287 -1.96 -19.82 2.00
C GLY A 287 -1.19 -18.65 1.43
N ILE A 288 -1.81 -17.90 0.52
CA ILE A 288 -1.25 -16.66 -0.04
C ILE A 288 -1.79 -15.51 0.80
N VAL A 289 -0.90 -14.84 1.53
CA VAL A 289 -1.25 -13.63 2.30
C VAL A 289 -1.09 -12.42 1.39
N VAL A 290 -2.20 -11.75 1.13
CA VAL A 290 -2.27 -10.50 0.36
C VAL A 290 -2.43 -9.36 1.33
N ILE A 291 -1.39 -8.52 1.47
CA ILE A 291 -1.48 -7.22 2.12
C ILE A 291 -2.06 -6.26 1.08
N TYR A 292 -3.07 -5.48 1.45
CA TYR A 292 -3.70 -4.53 0.53
C TYR A 292 -3.93 -3.18 1.19
N ASN A 293 -3.92 -2.13 0.38
CA ASN A 293 -4.29 -0.78 0.80
C ASN A 293 -5.81 -0.63 0.74
N ALA A 294 -6.36 0.11 1.68
CA ALA A 294 -7.79 0.29 1.82
C ALA A 294 -8.11 1.76 2.12
N LYS A 295 -9.11 2.30 1.44
CA LYS A 295 -9.61 3.65 1.70
C LYS A 295 -10.95 3.59 2.43
N ASN A 296 -11.05 4.30 3.55
CA ASN A 296 -12.31 4.54 4.24
C ASN A 296 -13.15 5.56 3.45
N ALA A 297 -14.42 5.32 3.25
CA ALA A 297 -15.26 6.13 2.39
C ALA A 297 -15.35 7.59 2.88
N GLU A 298 -15.27 8.54 1.96
CA GLU A 298 -15.47 9.97 2.22
C GLU A 298 -16.96 10.30 2.38
N GLN A 299 -17.80 9.54 1.68
CA GLN A 299 -19.26 9.65 1.70
C GLN A 299 -19.90 8.28 1.88
N GLY A 300 -21.14 8.24 2.33
CA GLY A 300 -21.85 6.98 2.56
C GLY A 300 -21.41 6.25 3.84
N GLU A 301 -21.50 4.92 3.83
CA GLU A 301 -21.18 4.06 4.96
C GLU A 301 -19.66 3.85 5.06
N SER A 302 -19.05 4.44 6.07
CA SER A 302 -17.62 4.33 6.38
C SER A 302 -17.42 3.67 7.74
N ASP A 303 -16.22 3.17 8.01
CA ASP A 303 -15.83 2.73 9.36
C ASP A 303 -15.76 3.95 10.29
N PRO A 304 -16.60 4.01 11.35
CA PRO A 304 -16.62 5.14 12.27
C PRO A 304 -15.37 5.24 13.17
N ALA A 305 -14.55 4.19 13.24
CA ALA A 305 -13.30 4.18 14.01
C ALA A 305 -12.16 4.90 13.29
N LEU A 306 -12.34 5.26 12.01
CA LEU A 306 -11.36 5.96 11.18
C LEU A 306 -11.92 7.28 10.66
N ALA A 307 -11.04 8.27 10.47
CA ALA A 307 -11.43 9.48 9.75
C ALA A 307 -11.85 9.12 8.30
N ARG A 308 -12.79 9.89 7.75
CA ARG A 308 -13.19 9.74 6.36
C ARG A 308 -12.03 10.01 5.41
N GLY A 309 -11.91 9.20 4.37
CA GLY A 309 -10.81 9.29 3.42
C GLY A 309 -9.49 8.64 3.88
N THR A 310 -9.38 8.19 5.14
CA THR A 310 -8.14 7.55 5.64
C THR A 310 -7.76 6.34 4.81
N TYR A 311 -6.48 6.27 4.42
CA TYR A 311 -5.88 5.06 3.90
C TYR A 311 -5.22 4.25 5.00
N SER A 312 -5.50 2.95 5.01
CA SER A 312 -4.96 1.98 5.96
C SER A 312 -4.66 0.65 5.27
N VAL A 313 -4.06 -0.28 5.99
CA VAL A 313 -3.61 -1.56 5.43
C VAL A 313 -4.47 -2.69 5.97
N GLY A 314 -4.94 -3.55 5.08
CA GLY A 314 -5.64 -4.79 5.39
C GLY A 314 -4.88 -6.01 4.93
N GLU A 315 -5.33 -7.18 5.39
CA GLU A 315 -4.82 -8.49 4.96
C GLU A 315 -5.94 -9.42 4.52
N ALA A 316 -5.65 -10.22 3.50
CA ALA A 316 -6.53 -11.28 3.04
C ALA A 316 -5.74 -12.56 2.78
N LEU A 317 -6.33 -13.70 3.11
CA LEU A 317 -5.75 -15.03 2.88
C LEU A 317 -6.45 -15.71 1.71
N PHE A 318 -5.67 -16.16 0.73
CA PHE A 318 -6.13 -17.00 -0.36
C PHE A 318 -5.57 -18.41 -0.23
N ALA A 319 -6.20 -19.40 -0.88
CA ALA A 319 -5.69 -20.77 -0.84
C ALA A 319 -4.35 -20.91 -1.57
N ALA A 320 -3.39 -21.63 -0.99
CA ALA A 320 -2.04 -21.80 -1.55
C ALA A 320 -2.03 -22.39 -2.97
N GLY A 321 -2.92 -23.34 -3.25
CA GLY A 321 -3.02 -24.00 -4.56
C GLY A 321 -4.08 -23.40 -5.49
N ASP A 322 -4.83 -22.39 -5.02
CA ASP A 322 -5.86 -21.72 -5.83
C ASP A 322 -5.92 -20.22 -5.48
N PRO A 323 -5.15 -19.38 -6.18
CA PRO A 323 -5.08 -17.96 -5.94
C PRO A 323 -6.42 -17.21 -6.12
N THR A 324 -7.45 -17.86 -6.70
CA THR A 324 -8.79 -17.27 -6.85
C THR A 324 -9.65 -17.43 -5.59
N LYS A 325 -9.30 -18.39 -4.72
CA LYS A 325 -10.14 -18.80 -3.58
C LYS A 325 -9.80 -18.03 -2.32
N LEU A 326 -10.60 -17.01 -2.01
CA LEU A 326 -10.53 -16.26 -0.74
C LEU A 326 -10.91 -17.19 0.44
N LYS A 327 -10.08 -17.24 1.47
CA LYS A 327 -10.29 -18.01 2.70
C LYS A 327 -10.67 -17.12 3.88
N ALA A 328 -10.03 -15.96 3.99
CA ALA A 328 -10.27 -15.01 5.09
C ALA A 328 -9.89 -13.59 4.64
N ARG A 329 -10.50 -12.58 5.26
CA ARG A 329 -10.18 -11.16 5.11
C ARG A 329 -10.41 -10.47 6.44
N VAL A 330 -9.48 -9.63 6.88
CA VAL A 330 -9.62 -8.90 8.15
C VAL A 330 -10.79 -7.92 8.12
N ASP A 331 -11.42 -7.72 9.27
CA ASP A 331 -12.52 -6.77 9.42
C ASP A 331 -12.07 -5.40 9.95
N GLN A 332 -10.85 -5.32 10.47
CA GLN A 332 -10.21 -4.11 10.96
C GLN A 332 -8.84 -3.96 10.28
N PRO A 333 -8.33 -2.74 10.11
CA PRO A 333 -7.00 -2.56 9.53
C PRO A 333 -5.93 -3.16 10.44
N VAL A 334 -4.94 -3.80 9.83
CA VAL A 334 -3.76 -4.33 10.55
C VAL A 334 -2.70 -3.26 10.78
N PHE A 335 -2.74 -2.17 9.98
CA PHE A 335 -1.85 -1.02 10.11
C PHE A 335 -2.57 0.24 9.61
N ARG A 336 -2.46 1.36 10.35
CA ARG A 336 -3.20 2.60 10.07
C ARG A 336 -2.38 3.83 10.46
N PRO A 337 -2.70 5.02 9.94
CA PRO A 337 -2.00 6.26 10.30
C PRO A 337 -2.15 6.57 11.80
N GLU A 338 -1.03 6.72 12.49
CA GLU A 338 -0.97 7.09 13.91
C GLU A 338 -0.03 8.26 14.13
N GLU A 339 1.09 8.34 13.38
CA GLU A 339 2.10 9.35 13.50
C GLU A 339 1.72 10.66 12.77
N ALA A 340 2.30 11.78 13.22
CA ALA A 340 2.04 13.10 12.65
C ALA A 340 2.43 13.19 11.16
N PHE A 341 3.54 12.58 10.76
CA PHE A 341 4.00 12.59 9.37
C PHE A 341 3.13 11.76 8.42
N GLU A 342 2.31 10.86 8.94
CA GLU A 342 1.33 10.08 8.17
C GLU A 342 0.05 10.86 7.86
N ARG A 343 -0.06 12.08 8.42
CA ARG A 343 -1.22 12.99 8.30
C ARG A 343 -0.83 14.40 7.87
N SER A 344 0.45 14.64 7.56
CA SER A 344 0.98 15.96 7.20
C SER A 344 1.69 15.91 5.85
N GLY A 345 0.95 16.08 4.77
CA GLY A 345 1.47 16.07 3.40
C GLY A 345 0.39 16.50 2.42
N GLN A 346 0.50 16.04 1.18
CA GLN A 346 -0.54 16.29 0.17
C GLN A 346 -1.89 15.70 0.58
N TYR A 347 -1.88 14.59 1.35
CA TYR A 347 -3.09 13.86 1.74
C TYR A 347 -3.32 13.89 3.25
N ALA A 348 -4.01 14.93 3.72
CA ALA A 348 -4.18 15.22 5.15
C ALA A 348 -5.17 14.29 5.89
N ALA A 349 -5.99 13.50 5.20
CA ALA A 349 -6.91 12.56 5.84
C ALA A 349 -6.19 11.41 6.59
N GLY A 350 -4.89 11.26 6.32
CA GLY A 350 -4.03 10.22 6.86
C GLY A 350 -3.84 9.06 5.89
N THR A 351 -2.57 8.70 5.68
CA THR A 351 -2.20 7.64 4.72
C THR A 351 -1.06 6.79 5.26
N THR A 352 -1.31 5.48 5.26
CA THR A 352 -0.28 4.43 5.29
C THR A 352 -0.50 3.56 4.05
N PHE A 353 0.23 3.84 2.97
CA PHE A 353 0.07 3.17 1.68
C PHE A 353 1.22 2.19 1.45
N ALA A 354 1.00 0.91 1.76
CA ALA A 354 2.02 -0.13 1.73
C ALA A 354 2.31 -0.62 0.31
N GLU A 355 3.59 -0.64 -0.10
CA GLU A 355 4.04 -1.14 -1.40
C GLU A 355 5.30 -1.99 -1.35
N GLY A 356 6.17 -1.78 -0.36
CA GLY A 356 7.39 -2.55 -0.18
C GLY A 356 7.30 -3.51 0.99
N LEU A 357 7.67 -4.78 0.79
CA LEU A 357 7.77 -5.78 1.86
C LEU A 357 9.01 -6.63 1.62
N VAL A 358 9.88 -6.70 2.61
CA VAL A 358 11.07 -7.55 2.58
C VAL A 358 11.23 -8.35 3.86
N LEU A 359 11.83 -9.53 3.72
CA LEU A 359 12.39 -10.29 4.84
C LEU A 359 13.86 -9.91 4.97
N PHE A 360 14.25 -9.34 6.09
CA PHE A 360 15.62 -8.92 6.34
C PHE A 360 16.01 -9.18 7.80
N ARG A 361 17.09 -9.93 8.02
CA ARG A 361 17.59 -10.28 9.37
C ARG A 361 16.51 -10.82 10.30
N HIS A 362 15.73 -11.80 9.81
CA HIS A 362 14.63 -12.46 10.54
C HIS A 362 13.50 -11.50 11.00
N LYS A 363 13.29 -10.41 10.25
CA LYS A 363 12.16 -9.50 10.43
C LYS A 363 11.55 -9.15 9.07
N LEU A 364 10.25 -8.95 9.05
CA LEU A 364 9.59 -8.28 7.93
C LEU A 364 9.72 -6.77 8.11
N PHE A 365 10.08 -6.08 7.03
CA PHE A 365 10.06 -4.63 6.91
C PHE A 365 9.01 -4.25 5.89
N LEU A 366 8.01 -3.50 6.33
CA LEU A 366 6.95 -2.94 5.50
C LEU A 366 7.27 -1.46 5.23
N TYR A 367 7.55 -1.12 3.98
CA TYR A 367 7.75 0.26 3.55
C TYR A 367 6.47 0.79 2.95
N TYR A 368 6.11 2.03 3.32
CA TYR A 368 4.83 2.61 2.95
C TYR A 368 4.93 4.11 2.69
N GLY A 369 4.03 4.61 1.82
CA GLY A 369 3.82 6.04 1.61
C GLY A 369 3.04 6.65 2.77
N CYS A 370 3.49 7.82 3.23
CA CYS A 370 2.89 8.58 4.30
C CYS A 370 2.35 9.90 3.77
N ALA A 371 1.03 10.12 3.87
CA ALA A 371 0.34 11.34 3.44
C ALA A 371 0.74 11.84 2.04
N ASP A 372 1.07 10.90 1.12
CA ASP A 372 1.58 11.13 -0.24
C ASP A 372 2.79 12.08 -0.30
N SER A 373 3.64 12.07 0.72
CA SER A 373 4.75 13.01 0.84
C SER A 373 6.04 12.44 1.42
N PHE A 374 5.96 11.31 2.14
CA PHE A 374 7.12 10.71 2.82
C PHE A 374 7.12 9.20 2.69
N VAL A 375 8.28 8.58 2.94
CA VAL A 375 8.39 7.13 3.12
C VAL A 375 8.54 6.79 4.58
N GLY A 376 7.66 5.91 5.08
CA GLY A 376 7.74 5.30 6.40
C GLY A 376 8.21 3.85 6.34
N VAL A 377 8.57 3.31 7.52
CA VAL A 377 8.89 1.90 7.71
C VAL A 377 8.23 1.37 8.97
N ALA A 378 7.69 0.16 8.88
CA ALA A 378 7.23 -0.61 10.02
C ALA A 378 7.83 -2.02 9.99
N THR A 379 8.01 -2.64 11.15
CA THR A 379 8.61 -3.97 11.25
C THR A 379 7.71 -4.94 11.98
N ALA A 380 7.80 -6.21 11.60
CA ALA A 380 7.17 -7.32 12.31
C ALA A 380 8.15 -8.48 12.47
N PRO A 381 7.95 -9.37 13.47
CA PRO A 381 8.69 -10.62 13.53
C PRO A 381 8.50 -11.46 12.26
N GLU A 382 9.50 -12.25 11.89
CA GLU A 382 9.35 -13.23 10.82
C GLU A 382 8.20 -14.20 11.13
N PRO A 383 7.19 -14.35 10.25
CA PRO A 383 6.09 -15.26 10.48
C PRO A 383 6.56 -16.72 10.41
N LYS A 384 6.16 -17.55 11.39
CA LYS A 384 6.46 -18.99 11.36
C LYS A 384 5.87 -19.71 10.14
N SER A 385 4.89 -19.14 9.49
CA SER A 385 4.29 -19.65 8.26
C SER A 385 5.17 -19.49 7.02
N LEU A 386 6.25 -18.71 7.09
CA LEU A 386 7.25 -18.55 6.04
C LEU A 386 8.37 -19.62 6.10
N GLU A 387 8.47 -20.40 7.18
CA GLU A 387 9.46 -21.47 7.35
C GLU A 387 9.20 -22.69 6.47
#